data_c252a25bef11abad4143bfce6b3e3684
#
_entry.id   c252a25bef11abad4143bfce6b3e3684
#
_cell.length_a   1.000
_cell.length_b   1.000
_cell.length_c   1.000
_cell.angle_alpha   90.00
_cell.angle_beta   90.00
_cell.angle_gamma   90.00
#
_symmetry.space_group_name_H-M   'P 1'
#
loop_
_entity.id
_entity.type
_entity.pdbx_description
1 polymer ?
#
loop_
_entity_poly.entity_id
_entity_poly.type
_entity_poly.pdbx_seq_one_letter_code
_entity_poly.pdbx_strand_id
1 'polypeptide(L)'
;MKDSFKLGNKEFNSRFILGSGKYSNELINSAINYAGAEIVTVAMRRAISGVQENILDYIPKNITLLPNTSGARNAEEAVKIARLARECTQGDFIKIEVIKDSKYLLPDNYETIKATEILAKEGFIVMPYMYPDLNVARALRDVGASCIMPLAAPIGSNRGLITKEFIQILIDEIDLPIIVDAGIGKPSQACEAMEMGVTAIMANTAIATANDIPKMARAFKYTIQAGREAYLAKLGRVLEKGASASSPLTGFLNEVD
;
A
#
# COMPACT_ATOMS: atom_id res chain seq x y z
N MET A 1 -8.87 22.17 1.53
CA MET A 1 -8.80 21.23 0.40
C MET A 1 -8.97 19.82 0.97
N LYS A 2 -9.72 18.96 0.28
CA LYS A 2 -9.87 17.55 0.71
C LYS A 2 -8.55 16.84 0.42
N ASP A 3 -7.97 16.13 1.40
CA ASP A 3 -6.70 15.40 1.23
C ASP A 3 -6.94 14.10 0.45
N SER A 4 -6.81 14.17 -0.87
CA SER A 4 -6.99 13.06 -1.82
C SER A 4 -5.70 12.75 -2.56
N PHE A 5 -5.66 11.63 -3.28
CA PHE A 5 -4.58 11.29 -4.21
C PHE A 5 -5.15 10.66 -5.48
N LYS A 6 -4.35 10.66 -6.55
CA LYS A 6 -4.77 10.13 -7.85
C LYS A 6 -3.94 8.91 -8.25
N LEU A 7 -4.62 7.95 -8.87
CA LEU A 7 -4.02 6.84 -9.59
C LEU A 7 -4.65 6.79 -10.98
N GLY A 8 -3.85 7.00 -12.01
CA GLY A 8 -4.36 7.20 -13.35
C GLY A 8 -5.32 8.40 -13.40
N ASN A 9 -6.53 8.17 -13.90
CA ASN A 9 -7.59 9.19 -13.99
C ASN A 9 -8.55 9.22 -12.80
N LYS A 10 -8.36 8.36 -11.78
CA LYS A 10 -9.26 8.23 -10.62
C LYS A 10 -8.68 8.86 -9.37
N GLU A 11 -9.54 9.55 -8.62
CA GLU A 11 -9.22 10.19 -7.35
C GLU A 11 -9.74 9.37 -6.17
N PHE A 12 -8.93 9.24 -5.12
CA PHE A 12 -9.22 8.47 -3.92
C PHE A 12 -9.03 9.33 -2.67
N ASN A 13 -9.92 9.13 -1.69
CA ASN A 13 -9.87 9.82 -0.39
C ASN A 13 -9.33 8.90 0.70
N SER A 14 -9.52 7.60 0.56
CA SER A 14 -9.00 6.62 1.52
C SER A 14 -7.56 6.24 1.18
N ARG A 15 -6.71 6.30 2.19
CA ARG A 15 -5.31 5.88 2.09
C ARG A 15 -5.09 4.44 2.56
N PHE A 16 -6.18 3.68 2.73
CA PHE A 16 -6.15 2.25 3.02
C PHE A 16 -6.60 1.44 1.80
N ILE A 17 -5.78 0.45 1.41
CA ILE A 17 -6.05 -0.51 0.33
C ILE A 17 -6.12 -1.91 0.94
N LEU A 18 -7.15 -2.69 0.62
CA LEU A 18 -7.22 -4.08 1.06
C LEU A 18 -6.37 -4.96 0.14
N GLY A 19 -5.38 -5.65 0.71
CA GLY A 19 -4.56 -6.64 0.03
C GLY A 19 -5.30 -7.97 -0.22
N SER A 20 -4.71 -8.87 -1.03
CA SER A 20 -5.33 -10.10 -1.53
C SER A 20 -4.91 -11.41 -0.84
N GLY A 21 -4.11 -11.34 0.24
CA GLY A 21 -3.51 -12.54 0.84
C GLY A 21 -4.49 -13.53 1.46
N LYS A 22 -5.56 -13.05 2.10
CA LYS A 22 -6.62 -13.83 2.73
C LYS A 22 -7.96 -13.17 2.45
N TYR A 23 -9.01 -13.98 2.27
CA TYR A 23 -10.35 -13.48 2.01
C TYR A 23 -11.38 -14.13 2.93
N SER A 24 -12.28 -13.31 3.43
CA SER A 24 -13.58 -13.70 3.96
C SER A 24 -14.54 -12.53 3.72
N ASN A 25 -15.84 -12.81 3.71
CA ASN A 25 -16.87 -11.76 3.61
C ASN A 25 -16.75 -10.75 4.75
N GLU A 26 -16.42 -11.23 5.95
CA GLU A 26 -16.19 -10.37 7.11
C GLU A 26 -15.01 -9.42 6.90
N LEU A 27 -13.89 -9.92 6.34
CA LEU A 27 -12.71 -9.10 6.05
C LEU A 27 -13.02 -8.00 5.02
N ILE A 28 -13.66 -8.37 3.91
CA ILE A 28 -14.03 -7.41 2.85
C ILE A 28 -14.97 -6.34 3.40
N ASN A 29 -16.05 -6.76 4.07
CA ASN A 29 -17.00 -5.84 4.70
C ASN A 29 -16.32 -4.93 5.73
N SER A 30 -15.40 -5.48 6.52
CA SER A 30 -14.68 -4.71 7.54
C SER A 30 -13.70 -3.72 6.91
N ALA A 31 -12.99 -4.11 5.86
CA ALA A 31 -12.10 -3.22 5.13
C ALA A 31 -12.84 -2.04 4.50
N ILE A 32 -14.01 -2.28 3.90
CA ILE A 32 -14.81 -1.25 3.27
C ILE A 32 -15.48 -0.35 4.32
N ASN A 33 -16.21 -0.93 5.27
CA ASN A 33 -17.07 -0.18 6.19
C ASN A 33 -16.31 0.42 7.38
N TYR A 34 -15.26 -0.22 7.86
CA TYR A 34 -14.53 0.22 9.06
C TYR A 34 -13.15 0.79 8.75
N ALA A 35 -12.39 0.22 7.80
CA ALA A 35 -11.14 0.84 7.37
C ALA A 35 -11.34 1.89 6.27
N GLY A 36 -12.49 1.88 5.58
CA GLY A 36 -12.83 2.85 4.55
C GLY A 36 -12.16 2.57 3.21
N ALA A 37 -11.84 1.31 2.90
CA ALA A 37 -11.17 0.94 1.65
C ALA A 37 -12.01 1.37 0.44
N GLU A 38 -11.40 2.08 -0.50
CA GLU A 38 -11.95 2.44 -1.81
C GLU A 38 -11.33 1.57 -2.92
N ILE A 39 -10.25 0.84 -2.60
CA ILE A 39 -9.56 -0.11 -3.49
C ILE A 39 -9.45 -1.45 -2.78
N VAL A 40 -9.87 -2.51 -3.47
CA VAL A 40 -9.77 -3.90 -2.98
C VAL A 40 -9.04 -4.75 -4.03
N THR A 41 -7.95 -5.39 -3.62
CA THR A 41 -7.21 -6.29 -4.53
C THR A 41 -7.92 -7.63 -4.67
N VAL A 42 -7.85 -8.20 -5.88
CA VAL A 42 -8.45 -9.50 -6.22
C VAL A 42 -7.42 -10.40 -6.89
N ALA A 43 -7.16 -11.58 -6.30
CA ALA A 43 -6.30 -12.58 -6.91
C ALA A 43 -7.08 -13.33 -8.01
N MET A 44 -6.77 -13.06 -9.28
CA MET A 44 -7.51 -13.59 -10.43
C MET A 44 -7.56 -15.12 -10.48
N ARG A 45 -6.50 -15.83 -10.08
CA ARG A 45 -6.52 -17.30 -10.00
C ARG A 45 -7.64 -17.85 -9.14
N ARG A 46 -8.01 -17.14 -8.06
CA ARG A 46 -9.08 -17.54 -7.14
C ARG A 46 -10.46 -17.17 -7.68
N ALA A 47 -10.57 -16.05 -8.37
CA ALA A 47 -11.83 -15.59 -8.96
C ALA A 47 -12.31 -16.48 -10.11
N ILE A 48 -11.37 -17.11 -10.85
CA ILE A 48 -11.67 -17.94 -12.04
C ILE A 48 -11.85 -19.42 -11.68
N SER A 49 -11.34 -19.89 -10.55
CA SER A 49 -11.32 -21.34 -10.23
C SER A 49 -12.68 -21.99 -9.95
N GLY A 50 -13.76 -21.23 -9.85
CA GLY A 50 -15.14 -21.73 -9.72
C GLY A 50 -15.45 -22.53 -8.45
N VAL A 51 -14.51 -22.65 -7.52
CA VAL A 51 -14.60 -23.52 -6.33
C VAL A 51 -15.22 -22.82 -5.12
N GLN A 52 -15.38 -21.50 -5.16
CA GLN A 52 -16.02 -20.70 -4.10
C GLN A 52 -17.00 -19.69 -4.71
N GLU A 53 -17.97 -19.25 -3.91
CA GLU A 53 -18.82 -18.10 -4.24
C GLU A 53 -17.97 -16.97 -4.82
N ASN A 54 -18.43 -16.40 -5.92
CA ASN A 54 -17.65 -15.38 -6.63
C ASN A 54 -17.43 -14.17 -5.72
N ILE A 55 -16.20 -13.98 -5.25
CA ILE A 55 -15.85 -12.91 -4.32
C ILE A 55 -16.22 -11.53 -4.85
N LEU A 56 -16.33 -11.38 -6.17
CA LEU A 56 -16.73 -10.14 -6.82
C LEU A 56 -18.16 -9.73 -6.50
N ASP A 57 -19.03 -10.69 -6.18
CA ASP A 57 -20.44 -10.45 -5.86
C ASP A 57 -20.62 -9.76 -4.50
N TYR A 58 -19.59 -9.84 -3.62
CA TYR A 58 -19.59 -9.20 -2.30
C TYR A 58 -18.96 -7.81 -2.28
N ILE A 59 -18.33 -7.38 -3.38
CA ILE A 59 -17.68 -6.08 -3.45
C ILE A 59 -18.64 -5.06 -4.08
N PRO A 60 -19.03 -3.99 -3.38
CA PRO A 60 -19.91 -2.95 -3.93
C PRO A 60 -19.34 -2.31 -5.20
N LYS A 61 -20.20 -1.98 -6.17
CA LYS A 61 -19.81 -1.45 -7.49
C LYS A 61 -19.05 -0.12 -7.45
N ASN A 62 -19.15 0.63 -6.35
CA ASN A 62 -18.41 1.88 -6.15
C ASN A 62 -16.98 1.66 -5.68
N ILE A 63 -16.60 0.43 -5.32
CA ILE A 63 -15.24 0.07 -4.93
C ILE A 63 -14.42 -0.23 -6.18
N THR A 64 -13.19 0.28 -6.21
CA THR A 64 -12.25 -0.02 -7.30
C THR A 64 -11.65 -1.40 -7.10
N LEU A 65 -11.88 -2.28 -8.06
CA LEU A 65 -11.20 -3.57 -8.10
C LEU A 65 -9.76 -3.36 -8.57
N LEU A 66 -8.83 -3.97 -7.87
CA LEU A 66 -7.41 -4.01 -8.21
C LEU A 66 -7.00 -5.49 -8.39
N PRO A 67 -7.23 -6.08 -9.58
CA PRO A 67 -6.73 -7.42 -9.85
C PRO A 67 -5.21 -7.47 -9.70
N ASN A 68 -4.68 -8.62 -9.25
CA ASN A 68 -3.23 -8.82 -9.23
C ASN A 68 -2.81 -10.02 -10.08
N THR A 69 -1.55 -10.02 -10.49
CA THR A 69 -0.95 -11.10 -11.28
C THR A 69 -0.30 -12.18 -10.42
N SER A 70 -0.76 -12.32 -9.17
CA SER A 70 -0.23 -13.30 -8.22
C SER A 70 -0.14 -14.70 -8.82
N GLY A 71 1.03 -15.30 -8.67
CA GLY A 71 1.38 -16.60 -9.24
C GLY A 71 2.10 -16.52 -10.59
N ALA A 72 2.26 -15.34 -11.18
CA ALA A 72 3.14 -15.14 -12.32
C ALA A 72 4.60 -15.30 -11.90
N ARG A 73 5.38 -16.00 -12.72
CA ARG A 73 6.82 -16.23 -12.50
C ARG A 73 7.71 -15.40 -13.41
N ASN A 74 7.11 -14.77 -14.42
CA ASN A 74 7.77 -13.91 -15.40
C ASN A 74 6.80 -12.88 -15.94
N ALA A 75 7.32 -11.93 -16.72
CA ALA A 75 6.53 -10.85 -17.31
C ALA A 75 5.42 -11.37 -18.25
N GLU A 76 5.71 -12.39 -19.06
CA GLU A 76 4.74 -12.94 -20.02
C GLU A 76 3.51 -13.50 -19.30
N GLU A 77 3.71 -14.27 -18.23
CA GLU A 77 2.60 -14.79 -17.40
C GLU A 77 1.82 -13.65 -16.76
N ALA A 78 2.51 -12.63 -16.23
CA ALA A 78 1.86 -11.46 -15.63
C ALA A 78 0.99 -10.71 -16.64
N VAL A 79 1.50 -10.49 -17.84
CA VAL A 79 0.75 -9.83 -18.92
C VAL A 79 -0.48 -10.65 -19.33
N LYS A 80 -0.37 -11.96 -19.47
CA LYS A 80 -1.53 -12.84 -19.77
C LYS A 80 -2.62 -12.76 -18.69
N ILE A 81 -2.20 -12.80 -17.40
CA ILE A 81 -3.14 -12.69 -16.29
C ILE A 81 -3.79 -11.29 -16.26
N ALA A 82 -3.04 -10.22 -16.53
CA ALA A 82 -3.57 -8.88 -16.54
C ALA A 82 -4.62 -8.65 -17.64
N ARG A 83 -4.37 -9.14 -18.86
CA ARG A 83 -5.35 -9.08 -19.96
C ARG A 83 -6.64 -9.84 -19.62
N LEU A 84 -6.51 -11.04 -19.06
CA LEU A 84 -7.67 -11.80 -18.60
C LEU A 84 -8.42 -11.06 -17.47
N ALA A 85 -7.69 -10.42 -16.54
CA ALA A 85 -8.29 -9.63 -15.48
C ALA A 85 -9.12 -8.47 -16.01
N ARG A 86 -8.64 -7.75 -17.04
CA ARG A 86 -9.36 -6.65 -17.70
C ARG A 86 -10.70 -7.15 -18.27
N GLU A 87 -10.71 -8.29 -18.96
CA GLU A 87 -11.93 -8.89 -19.50
C GLU A 87 -12.93 -9.25 -18.38
N CYS A 88 -12.45 -9.81 -17.28
CA CYS A 88 -13.30 -10.21 -16.17
C CYS A 88 -13.86 -9.05 -15.34
N THR A 89 -13.07 -7.97 -15.16
CA THR A 89 -13.43 -6.86 -14.27
C THR A 89 -13.92 -5.62 -15.01
N GLN A 90 -13.75 -5.57 -16.33
CA GLN A 90 -14.05 -4.42 -17.20
C GLN A 90 -13.34 -3.15 -16.67
N GLY A 91 -12.12 -3.30 -16.10
CA GLY A 91 -11.34 -2.22 -15.49
C GLY A 91 -9.88 -2.26 -15.88
N ASP A 92 -9.21 -1.11 -15.84
CA ASP A 92 -7.83 -0.95 -16.27
C ASP A 92 -6.80 -1.02 -15.14
N PHE A 93 -7.25 -1.06 -13.89
CA PHE A 93 -6.33 -1.20 -12.74
C PHE A 93 -5.72 -2.60 -12.70
N ILE A 94 -4.41 -2.67 -12.49
CA ILE A 94 -3.69 -3.92 -12.33
C ILE A 94 -2.51 -3.79 -11.36
N LYS A 95 -2.43 -4.68 -10.38
CA LYS A 95 -1.25 -4.83 -9.53
C LYS A 95 -0.33 -5.89 -10.12
N ILE A 96 0.88 -5.50 -10.48
CA ILE A 96 1.89 -6.44 -10.96
C ILE A 96 2.58 -7.11 -9.78
N GLU A 97 2.54 -8.42 -9.78
CA GLU A 97 3.17 -9.27 -8.78
C GLU A 97 3.83 -10.45 -9.50
N VAL A 98 5.15 -10.35 -9.73
CA VAL A 98 5.95 -11.42 -10.35
C VAL A 98 6.90 -11.99 -9.31
N ILE A 99 6.71 -13.25 -8.94
CA ILE A 99 7.42 -13.90 -7.84
C ILE A 99 7.91 -15.27 -8.28
N LYS A 100 9.24 -15.45 -8.34
CA LYS A 100 9.88 -16.74 -8.62
C LYS A 100 10.07 -17.58 -7.37
N ASP A 101 10.40 -16.93 -6.24
CA ASP A 101 10.63 -17.61 -4.96
C ASP A 101 9.36 -17.72 -4.13
N SER A 102 8.85 -18.94 -4.00
CA SER A 102 7.63 -19.21 -3.23
C SER A 102 7.82 -19.21 -1.72
N LYS A 103 9.07 -19.21 -1.23
CA LYS A 103 9.37 -19.27 0.21
C LYS A 103 9.26 -17.91 0.88
N TYR A 104 9.87 -16.90 0.29
CA TYR A 104 9.91 -15.54 0.86
C TYR A 104 8.98 -14.57 0.15
N LEU A 105 8.43 -14.95 -1.01
CA LEU A 105 7.51 -14.16 -1.82
C LEU A 105 8.09 -12.79 -2.19
N LEU A 106 9.39 -12.76 -2.51
CA LEU A 106 10.07 -11.55 -2.95
C LEU A 106 9.82 -11.31 -4.45
N PRO A 107 9.57 -10.04 -4.84
CA PRO A 107 9.30 -9.70 -6.22
C PRO A 107 10.56 -9.79 -7.09
N ASP A 108 10.39 -10.21 -8.34
CA ASP A 108 11.41 -10.11 -9.38
C ASP A 108 11.28 -8.72 -10.04
N ASN A 109 12.11 -7.76 -9.62
CA ASN A 109 12.06 -6.39 -10.10
C ASN A 109 12.27 -6.28 -11.62
N TYR A 110 13.13 -7.11 -12.21
CA TYR A 110 13.42 -7.09 -13.65
C TYR A 110 12.20 -7.50 -14.48
N GLU A 111 11.57 -8.60 -14.12
CA GLU A 111 10.35 -9.05 -14.78
C GLU A 111 9.15 -8.12 -14.51
N THR A 112 9.13 -7.47 -13.34
CA THR A 112 8.12 -6.47 -12.98
C THR A 112 8.22 -5.24 -13.90
N ILE A 113 9.44 -4.73 -14.19
CA ILE A 113 9.64 -3.61 -15.13
C ILE A 113 9.14 -3.99 -16.52
N LYS A 114 9.50 -5.18 -17.04
CA LYS A 114 9.05 -5.62 -18.37
C LYS A 114 7.53 -5.72 -18.46
N ALA A 115 6.87 -6.32 -17.47
CA ALA A 115 5.42 -6.44 -17.45
C ALA A 115 4.76 -5.06 -17.38
N THR A 116 5.32 -4.15 -16.57
CA THR A 116 4.83 -2.77 -16.44
C THR A 116 4.89 -2.04 -17.77
N GLU A 117 6.02 -2.11 -18.49
CA GLU A 117 6.18 -1.46 -19.80
C GLU A 117 5.11 -1.89 -20.81
N ILE A 118 4.89 -3.21 -20.90
CA ILE A 118 3.91 -3.76 -21.86
C ILE A 118 2.50 -3.29 -21.49
N LEU A 119 2.12 -3.41 -20.22
CA LEU A 119 0.76 -3.13 -19.78
C LEU A 119 0.46 -1.62 -19.73
N ALA A 120 1.43 -0.78 -19.41
CA ALA A 120 1.28 0.68 -19.48
C ALA A 120 1.03 1.13 -20.92
N LYS A 121 1.75 0.58 -21.92
CA LYS A 121 1.51 0.84 -23.35
C LYS A 121 0.12 0.36 -23.81
N GLU A 122 -0.46 -0.62 -23.15
CA GLU A 122 -1.81 -1.12 -23.41
C GLU A 122 -2.90 -0.33 -22.65
N GLY A 123 -2.52 0.75 -21.97
CA GLY A 123 -3.44 1.65 -21.27
C GLY A 123 -3.89 1.15 -19.88
N PHE A 124 -3.19 0.18 -19.28
CA PHE A 124 -3.47 -0.18 -17.89
C PHE A 124 -2.96 0.89 -16.91
N ILE A 125 -3.66 1.03 -15.79
CA ILE A 125 -3.20 1.75 -14.61
C ILE A 125 -2.36 0.77 -13.78
N VAL A 126 -1.05 0.76 -14.03
CA VAL A 126 -0.14 -0.27 -13.52
C VAL A 126 0.39 0.12 -12.16
N MET A 127 0.23 -0.77 -11.18
CA MET A 127 0.67 -0.64 -9.79
C MET A 127 1.66 -1.78 -9.46
N PRO A 128 2.98 -1.56 -9.66
CA PRO A 128 3.98 -2.63 -9.56
C PRO A 128 4.45 -2.86 -8.12
N TYR A 129 4.31 -4.09 -7.62
CA TYR A 129 4.93 -4.56 -6.38
C TYR A 129 6.41 -4.81 -6.61
N MET A 130 7.28 -4.21 -5.78
CA MET A 130 8.72 -4.27 -5.97
C MET A 130 9.50 -4.40 -4.66
N TYR A 131 10.70 -4.94 -4.73
CA TYR A 131 11.70 -4.77 -3.68
C TYR A 131 12.24 -3.33 -3.76
N PRO A 132 12.29 -2.56 -2.65
CA PRO A 132 12.63 -1.14 -2.68
C PRO A 132 14.08 -0.90 -3.12
N ASP A 133 14.21 -0.40 -4.34
CA ASP A 133 15.45 0.01 -4.99
C ASP A 133 15.17 1.25 -5.83
N LEU A 134 15.98 2.31 -5.65
CA LEU A 134 15.74 3.60 -6.31
C LEU A 134 15.86 3.52 -7.84
N ASN A 135 16.84 2.75 -8.36
CA ASN A 135 17.02 2.63 -9.80
C ASN A 135 15.87 1.85 -10.45
N VAL A 136 15.37 0.83 -9.75
CA VAL A 136 14.17 0.09 -10.18
C VAL A 136 12.94 0.99 -10.16
N ALA A 137 12.77 1.81 -9.12
CA ALA A 137 11.65 2.75 -9.02
C ALA A 137 11.68 3.79 -10.17
N ARG A 138 12.86 4.31 -10.51
CA ARG A 138 13.06 5.20 -11.67
C ARG A 138 12.71 4.50 -12.98
N ALA A 139 13.19 3.27 -13.17
CA ALA A 139 12.85 2.48 -14.37
C ALA A 139 11.34 2.20 -14.47
N LEU A 140 10.68 1.84 -13.36
CA LEU A 140 9.22 1.65 -13.33
C LEU A 140 8.45 2.93 -13.68
N ARG A 141 8.86 4.08 -13.14
CA ARG A 141 8.30 5.40 -13.50
C ARG A 141 8.45 5.65 -14.99
N ASP A 142 9.64 5.46 -15.53
CA ASP A 142 9.99 5.79 -16.92
C ASP A 142 9.25 4.90 -17.93
N VAL A 143 8.88 3.67 -17.55
CA VAL A 143 8.05 2.77 -18.37
C VAL A 143 6.55 2.93 -18.15
N GLY A 144 6.11 3.86 -17.30
CA GLY A 144 4.71 4.25 -17.18
C GLY A 144 3.95 3.65 -16.00
N ALA A 145 4.61 3.27 -14.91
CA ALA A 145 3.93 2.91 -13.67
C ALA A 145 3.08 4.09 -13.14
N SER A 146 1.91 3.80 -12.58
CA SER A 146 1.02 4.81 -11.99
C SER A 146 1.33 5.12 -10.52
N CYS A 147 2.09 4.29 -9.87
CA CYS A 147 2.62 4.43 -8.50
C CYS A 147 3.81 3.49 -8.33
N ILE A 148 4.48 3.57 -7.19
CA ILE A 148 5.50 2.60 -6.77
C ILE A 148 5.01 1.89 -5.51
N MET A 149 5.08 0.54 -5.50
CA MET A 149 4.60 -0.28 -4.39
C MET A 149 5.74 -1.07 -3.74
N PRO A 150 6.57 -0.42 -2.91
CA PRO A 150 7.66 -1.10 -2.22
C PRO A 150 7.13 -2.01 -1.12
N LEU A 151 7.74 -3.19 -0.95
CA LEU A 151 7.50 -4.02 0.22
C LEU A 151 8.15 -3.41 1.47
N ALA A 152 7.43 -3.41 2.60
CA ALA A 152 8.00 -3.08 3.91
C ALA A 152 8.70 -4.30 4.55
N ALA A 153 8.12 -5.48 4.34
CA ALA A 153 8.65 -6.79 4.73
C ALA A 153 8.01 -7.88 3.85
N PRO A 154 8.49 -9.12 3.86
CA PRO A 154 7.91 -10.20 3.06
C PRO A 154 6.41 -10.35 3.26
N ILE A 155 5.68 -10.69 2.18
CA ILE A 155 4.22 -10.87 2.18
C ILE A 155 3.78 -11.79 3.32
N GLY A 156 2.75 -11.37 4.07
CA GLY A 156 2.15 -12.17 5.15
C GLY A 156 2.98 -12.29 6.42
N SER A 157 4.15 -11.64 6.49
CA SER A 157 5.07 -11.77 7.64
C SER A 157 4.69 -10.94 8.86
N ASN A 158 3.89 -9.87 8.71
CA ASN A 158 3.55 -8.89 9.76
C ASN A 158 4.77 -8.30 10.50
N ARG A 159 5.95 -8.25 9.83
CA ARG A 159 7.22 -7.83 10.44
C ARG A 159 7.43 -6.32 10.47
N GLY A 160 6.57 -5.56 9.82
CA GLY A 160 6.58 -4.09 9.82
C GLY A 160 7.52 -3.47 8.80
N LEU A 161 8.00 -2.27 9.11
CA LEU A 161 8.79 -1.42 8.21
C LEU A 161 10.29 -1.78 8.23
N ILE A 162 10.66 -3.02 7.87
CA ILE A 162 12.06 -3.47 7.82
C ILE A 162 12.87 -2.68 6.79
N THR A 163 12.24 -2.28 5.69
CA THR A 163 12.88 -1.55 4.59
C THR A 163 12.65 -0.04 4.68
N LYS A 164 12.37 0.49 5.88
CA LYS A 164 12.00 1.89 6.14
C LYS A 164 12.91 2.91 5.45
N GLU A 165 14.22 2.78 5.62
CA GLU A 165 15.19 3.73 5.08
C GLU A 165 15.18 3.76 3.54
N PHE A 166 15.01 2.59 2.91
CA PHE A 166 14.88 2.51 1.44
C PHE A 166 13.55 3.12 0.96
N ILE A 167 12.46 2.92 1.72
CA ILE A 167 11.16 3.55 1.40
C ILE A 167 11.27 5.07 1.53
N GLN A 168 11.99 5.59 2.53
CA GLN A 168 12.22 7.03 2.67
C GLN A 168 12.94 7.61 1.44
N ILE A 169 13.97 6.93 0.94
CA ILE A 169 14.65 7.34 -0.30
C ILE A 169 13.69 7.41 -1.49
N LEU A 170 12.75 6.44 -1.58
CA LEU A 170 11.76 6.48 -2.67
C LEU A 170 10.79 7.65 -2.52
N ILE A 171 10.38 7.99 -1.30
CA ILE A 171 9.51 9.14 -1.02
C ILE A 171 10.19 10.45 -1.44
N ASP A 172 11.48 10.58 -1.15
CA ASP A 172 12.25 11.79 -1.39
C ASP A 172 12.61 11.99 -2.87
N GLU A 173 12.75 10.89 -3.65
CA GLU A 173 13.34 10.90 -4.99
C GLU A 173 12.35 10.60 -6.13
N ILE A 174 11.16 10.08 -5.84
CA ILE A 174 10.20 9.65 -6.85
C ILE A 174 8.93 10.49 -6.76
N ASP A 175 8.58 11.12 -7.85
CA ASP A 175 7.41 12.00 -8.02
C ASP A 175 6.09 11.24 -8.30
N LEU A 176 6.05 9.92 -8.10
CA LEU A 176 4.85 9.11 -8.16
C LEU A 176 4.32 8.77 -6.75
N PRO A 177 3.03 8.45 -6.61
CA PRO A 177 2.50 7.93 -5.35
C PRO A 177 3.29 6.72 -4.85
N ILE A 178 3.77 6.76 -3.61
CA ILE A 178 4.41 5.62 -2.94
C ILE A 178 3.37 4.93 -2.07
N ILE A 179 3.09 3.66 -2.34
CA ILE A 179 2.11 2.85 -1.62
C ILE A 179 2.84 1.70 -0.96
N VAL A 180 2.94 1.70 0.36
CA VAL A 180 3.62 0.61 1.07
C VAL A 180 2.76 -0.65 1.00
N ASP A 181 3.33 -1.70 0.44
CA ASP A 181 2.71 -3.01 0.26
C ASP A 181 3.49 -4.08 1.05
N ALA A 182 2.76 -5.05 1.58
CA ALA A 182 3.30 -6.18 2.35
C ALA A 182 4.06 -5.81 3.65
N GLY A 183 3.96 -6.70 4.61
CA GLY A 183 4.72 -6.64 5.85
C GLY A 183 4.13 -5.82 6.98
N ILE A 184 3.26 -4.83 6.71
CA ILE A 184 2.60 -4.06 7.77
C ILE A 184 1.75 -4.98 8.63
N GLY A 185 2.11 -5.12 9.90
CA GLY A 185 1.48 -6.05 10.85
C GLY A 185 0.75 -5.39 12.01
N LYS A 186 0.95 -4.08 12.21
CA LYS A 186 0.34 -3.32 13.32
C LYS A 186 -0.16 -1.96 12.85
N PRO A 187 -1.25 -1.43 13.42
CA PRO A 187 -1.71 -0.08 13.15
C PRO A 187 -0.63 1.00 13.38
N SER A 188 0.21 0.88 14.41
CA SER A 188 1.31 1.81 14.67
C SER A 188 2.34 1.89 13.54
N GLN A 189 2.60 0.77 12.85
CA GLN A 189 3.50 0.75 11.69
C GLN A 189 2.88 1.44 10.47
N ALA A 190 1.56 1.34 10.30
CA ALA A 190 0.84 2.09 9.28
C ALA A 190 0.87 3.59 9.58
N CYS A 191 0.74 4.00 10.86
CA CYS A 191 0.91 5.37 11.29
C CYS A 191 2.30 5.90 10.95
N GLU A 192 3.34 5.19 11.35
CA GLU A 192 4.74 5.54 11.08
C GLU A 192 4.99 5.70 9.57
N ALA A 193 4.53 4.78 8.74
CA ALA A 193 4.67 4.90 7.30
C ALA A 193 3.96 6.16 6.75
N MET A 194 2.77 6.49 7.26
CA MET A 194 2.04 7.70 6.86
C MET A 194 2.75 8.98 7.32
N GLU A 195 3.38 8.98 8.51
CA GLU A 195 4.21 10.07 9.02
C GLU A 195 5.45 10.33 8.17
N MET A 196 6.01 9.28 7.54
CA MET A 196 7.10 9.38 6.56
C MET A 196 6.68 10.10 5.27
N GLY A 197 5.38 10.10 4.95
CA GLY A 197 4.85 10.73 3.73
C GLY A 197 4.42 9.77 2.64
N VAL A 198 4.28 8.46 2.91
CA VAL A 198 3.71 7.53 1.92
C VAL A 198 2.30 7.95 1.53
N THR A 199 1.90 7.63 0.32
CA THR A 199 0.59 8.02 -0.21
C THR A 199 -0.52 7.16 0.37
N ALA A 200 -0.32 5.85 0.48
CA ALA A 200 -1.30 4.91 1.01
C ALA A 200 -0.63 3.64 1.55
N ILE A 201 -1.40 2.86 2.30
CA ILE A 201 -0.99 1.59 2.90
C ILE A 201 -1.85 0.46 2.33
N MET A 202 -1.20 -0.62 1.91
CA MET A 202 -1.89 -1.87 1.62
C MET A 202 -1.65 -2.86 2.75
N ALA A 203 -2.72 -3.37 3.35
CA ALA A 203 -2.63 -4.42 4.36
C ALA A 203 -3.73 -5.49 4.15
N ASN A 204 -3.44 -6.71 4.59
CA ASN A 204 -4.39 -7.82 4.60
C ASN A 204 -4.19 -8.69 5.85
N THR A 205 -3.05 -9.41 5.96
CA THR A 205 -2.81 -10.43 6.97
C THR A 205 -2.97 -9.89 8.40
N ALA A 206 -2.53 -8.66 8.67
CA ALA A 206 -2.65 -8.01 9.97
C ALA A 206 -4.10 -7.89 10.45
N ILE A 207 -5.03 -7.66 9.52
CA ILE A 207 -6.47 -7.53 9.82
C ILE A 207 -7.12 -8.92 9.80
N ALA A 208 -6.83 -9.72 8.76
CA ALA A 208 -7.45 -11.02 8.54
C ALA A 208 -7.14 -12.06 9.64
N THR A 209 -6.02 -11.91 10.35
CA THR A 209 -5.60 -12.82 11.43
C THR A 209 -5.85 -12.25 12.83
N ALA A 210 -6.49 -11.10 12.94
CA ALA A 210 -6.88 -10.54 14.22
C ALA A 210 -8.08 -11.30 14.81
N ASN A 211 -8.17 -11.36 16.14
CA ASN A 211 -9.32 -11.98 16.81
C ASN A 211 -10.64 -11.19 16.61
N ASP A 212 -10.54 -9.90 16.34
CA ASP A 212 -11.67 -9.00 16.06
C ASP A 212 -11.32 -8.19 14.80
N ILE A 213 -11.74 -8.71 13.65
CA ILE A 213 -11.46 -8.13 12.34
C ILE A 213 -12.03 -6.71 12.21
N PRO A 214 -13.30 -6.43 12.57
CA PRO A 214 -13.87 -5.08 12.55
C PRO A 214 -13.10 -4.06 13.39
N LYS A 215 -12.69 -4.41 14.60
CA LYS A 215 -11.90 -3.53 15.46
C LYS A 215 -10.52 -3.26 14.89
N MET A 216 -9.86 -4.28 14.34
CA MET A 216 -8.55 -4.12 13.74
C MET A 216 -8.62 -3.23 12.48
N ALA A 217 -9.63 -3.42 11.63
CA ALA A 217 -9.87 -2.57 10.47
C ALA A 217 -10.05 -1.09 10.86
N ARG A 218 -10.84 -0.83 11.92
CA ARG A 218 -11.04 0.51 12.49
C ARG A 218 -9.75 1.11 13.05
N ALA A 219 -8.93 0.30 13.73
CA ALA A 219 -7.63 0.74 14.25
C ALA A 219 -6.70 1.18 13.13
N PHE A 220 -6.65 0.44 12.03
CA PHE A 220 -5.90 0.85 10.83
C PHE A 220 -6.39 2.19 10.26
N LYS A 221 -7.71 2.40 10.16
CA LYS A 221 -8.26 3.67 9.70
C LYS A 221 -7.76 4.86 10.53
N TYR A 222 -7.89 4.74 11.86
CA TYR A 222 -7.53 5.84 12.76
C TYR A 222 -6.04 6.17 12.70
N THR A 223 -5.18 5.15 12.65
CA THR A 223 -3.74 5.35 12.62
C THR A 223 -3.24 5.87 11.28
N ILE A 224 -3.82 5.44 10.17
CA ILE A 224 -3.53 5.99 8.84
C ILE A 224 -3.92 7.46 8.78
N GLN A 225 -5.09 7.83 9.30
CA GLN A 225 -5.54 9.23 9.36
C GLN A 225 -4.61 10.06 10.25
N ALA A 226 -4.31 9.57 11.47
CA ALA A 226 -3.42 10.27 12.41
C ALA A 226 -2.02 10.51 11.83
N GLY A 227 -1.41 9.47 11.24
CA GLY A 227 -0.09 9.61 10.61
C GLY A 227 -0.10 10.58 9.42
N ARG A 228 -1.18 10.56 8.63
CA ARG A 228 -1.32 11.52 7.52
C ARG A 228 -1.48 12.96 8.01
N GLU A 229 -2.29 13.20 9.02
CA GLU A 229 -2.46 14.52 9.63
C GLU A 229 -1.14 15.02 10.24
N ALA A 230 -0.39 14.14 10.91
CA ALA A 230 0.94 14.47 11.47
C ALA A 230 1.92 14.87 10.36
N TYR A 231 1.96 14.12 9.25
CA TYR A 231 2.79 14.47 8.08
C TYR A 231 2.43 15.85 7.51
N LEU A 232 1.13 16.13 7.32
CA LEU A 232 0.66 17.40 6.78
C LEU A 232 0.91 18.58 7.72
N ALA A 233 0.80 18.34 9.03
CA ALA A 233 1.11 19.34 10.07
C ALA A 233 2.61 19.61 10.20
N LYS A 234 3.44 18.78 9.60
CA LYS A 234 4.90 18.72 9.80
C LYS A 234 5.26 18.38 11.23
N LEU A 235 5.92 17.28 11.44
CA LEU A 235 6.35 16.78 12.74
C LEU A 235 7.18 17.85 13.49
N GLY A 236 7.06 17.87 14.81
CA GLY A 236 7.88 18.73 15.68
C GLY A 236 9.37 18.44 15.48
N ARG A 237 10.18 19.47 15.66
CA ARG A 237 11.65 19.34 15.50
C ARG A 237 12.23 18.33 16.49
N VAL A 238 13.14 17.53 16.01
CA VAL A 238 13.99 16.67 16.85
C VAL A 238 15.27 17.46 17.20
N LEU A 239 15.63 17.52 18.47
CA LEU A 239 16.89 18.06 18.91
C LEU A 239 17.90 16.92 19.05
N GLU A 240 18.96 16.95 18.26
CA GLU A 240 20.04 15.94 18.35
C GLU A 240 20.83 16.05 19.67
N LYS A 241 20.93 17.27 20.22
CA LYS A 241 21.62 17.53 21.46
C LYS A 241 20.81 18.50 22.32
N GLY A 242 20.82 18.26 23.63
CA GLY A 242 20.16 19.10 24.62
C GLY A 242 18.65 18.86 24.67
N ALA A 243 17.95 19.77 25.35
CA ALA A 243 16.51 19.82 25.51
C ALA A 243 16.00 21.25 25.41
N SER A 244 14.71 21.43 25.16
CA SER A 244 14.05 22.72 25.12
C SER A 244 12.99 22.76 26.22
N ALA A 245 13.19 23.60 27.24
CA ALA A 245 12.22 23.76 28.32
C ALA A 245 10.95 24.45 27.80
N SER A 246 9.79 24.03 28.28
CA SER A 246 8.51 24.64 27.95
C SER A 246 8.19 25.91 28.72
N SER A 247 8.94 26.19 29.82
CA SER A 247 8.81 27.37 30.65
C SER A 247 10.13 28.14 30.71
N PRO A 248 10.12 29.47 30.92
CA PRO A 248 11.33 30.21 31.24
C PRO A 248 12.02 29.55 32.41
N LEU A 249 13.33 29.45 32.34
CA LEU A 249 14.12 28.97 33.47
C LEU A 249 13.78 29.81 34.71
N THR A 250 13.96 29.22 35.87
CA THR A 250 13.59 29.75 37.19
C THR A 250 14.27 31.06 37.60
N GLY A 251 14.86 31.80 36.65
CA GLY A 251 15.50 33.12 36.90
C GLY A 251 14.62 34.15 37.59
N PHE A 252 13.32 34.09 37.37
CA PHE A 252 12.33 34.92 38.02
C PHE A 252 12.21 34.66 39.56
N LEU A 253 12.68 33.52 40.04
CA LEU A 253 12.71 33.19 41.47
C LEU A 253 13.91 33.83 42.20
N ASN A 254 14.86 34.38 41.47
CA ASN A 254 16.07 35.01 42.01
C ASN A 254 16.00 36.55 42.00
N GLU A 255 14.90 37.15 41.57
CA GLU A 255 14.69 38.61 41.54
C GLU A 255 13.84 39.11 42.72
N VAL A 256 13.92 38.45 43.87
CA VAL A 256 13.30 38.94 45.12
C VAL A 256 14.40 39.15 46.14
N ASP A 257 15.05 40.30 46.05
CA ASP A 257 15.70 41.00 47.16
C ASP A 257 15.34 42.49 47.08
#